data_fa504074250d318ca102d1275c6ad578
#
_entry.id   fa504074250d318ca102d1275c6ad578
#
_cell.length_a   1.000
_cell.length_b   1.000
_cell.length_c   1.000
_cell.angle_alpha   90.00
_cell.angle_beta   90.00
_cell.angle_gamma   90.00
#
_symmetry.space_group_name_H-M   'P 1'
#
loop_
_entity.id
_entity.type
_entity.pdbx_description
1 polymer ?
#
loop_
_entity_poly.entity_id
_entity_poly.type
_entity_poly.pdbx_seq_one_letter_code
_entity_poly.pdbx_strand_id
1 'polypeptide(L)'
;RHFMKPFFHNKKADRFLHHLLRYGITKNRLFYKKTDLILQGQTYTVYGGGQWHALTHAFASYMMDLIDTQPKLLTYFQTSYAPDEMLFQTILFNSPFRDHTFKKGVEAAYVDDIHRWTALHVMKINAYGEVSPYSNDDYAYLKASEALFFRKAVSGISDTLIDRLEEEFYAASI
;
A
#
# COMPACT_ATOMS: atom_id res chain seq x y z
N ARG A 1 12.82 3.29 -1.66
CA ARG A 1 13.78 2.39 -2.38
C ARG A 1 15.14 3.01 -2.71
N HIS A 2 15.49 4.20 -2.22
CA HIS A 2 16.76 4.87 -2.52
C HIS A 2 17.81 4.82 -1.40
N PHE A 3 17.64 4.03 -0.34
CA PHE A 3 18.51 4.15 0.83
C PHE A 3 19.62 3.11 0.97
N MET A 4 19.74 2.13 0.09
CA MET A 4 20.92 1.26 0.13
C MET A 4 21.46 1.03 -1.27
N LYS A 5 22.56 1.73 -1.60
CA LYS A 5 23.42 1.30 -2.70
C LYS A 5 23.96 -0.09 -2.35
N PRO A 6 24.14 -1.00 -3.34
CA PRO A 6 24.70 -2.31 -3.06
C PRO A 6 26.07 -2.16 -2.42
N PHE A 7 26.25 -2.74 -1.23
CA PHE A 7 27.51 -2.72 -0.49
C PHE A 7 28.56 -3.64 -1.13
N PHE A 8 28.11 -4.65 -1.88
CA PHE A 8 29.00 -5.65 -2.47
C PHE A 8 28.67 -5.87 -3.95
N HIS A 9 29.70 -6.15 -4.75
CA HIS A 9 29.54 -6.58 -6.15
C HIS A 9 28.83 -7.95 -6.29
N ASN A 10 28.64 -8.67 -5.20
CA ASN A 10 27.99 -9.99 -5.18
C ASN A 10 26.55 -9.89 -4.71
N LYS A 11 25.61 -10.05 -5.65
CA LYS A 11 24.15 -10.00 -5.41
C LYS A 11 23.63 -10.98 -4.34
N LYS A 12 24.34 -12.09 -4.08
CA LYS A 12 23.95 -13.06 -3.03
C LYS A 12 24.37 -12.59 -1.64
N ALA A 13 25.58 -12.01 -1.51
CA ALA A 13 26.08 -11.46 -0.26
C ALA A 13 25.27 -10.22 0.14
N ASP A 14 24.91 -9.39 -0.82
CA ASP A 14 24.08 -8.21 -0.62
C ASP A 14 22.67 -8.60 -0.12
N ARG A 15 22.03 -9.59 -0.74
CA ARG A 15 20.75 -10.14 -0.27
C ARG A 15 20.82 -10.72 1.14
N PHE A 16 21.88 -11.44 1.46
CA PHE A 16 22.08 -12.02 2.78
C PHE A 16 22.29 -10.93 3.85
N LEU A 17 23.09 -9.92 3.55
CA LEU A 17 23.30 -8.78 4.44
C LEU A 17 21.99 -7.97 4.64
N HIS A 18 21.25 -7.71 3.57
CA HIS A 18 19.92 -7.10 3.65
C HIS A 18 18.95 -7.91 4.51
N HIS A 19 18.98 -9.23 4.39
CA HIS A 19 18.15 -10.12 5.21
C HIS A 19 18.57 -10.11 6.67
N LEU A 20 19.85 -10.11 6.98
CA LEU A 20 20.39 -9.99 8.33
C LEU A 20 20.08 -8.63 8.97
N LEU A 21 20.27 -7.54 8.23
CA LEU A 21 19.92 -6.20 8.71
C LEU A 21 18.42 -6.07 8.95
N ARG A 22 17.59 -6.57 8.02
CA ARG A 22 16.15 -6.59 8.19
C ARG A 22 15.71 -7.45 9.38
N TYR A 23 16.31 -8.62 9.56
CA TYR A 23 16.06 -9.50 10.69
C TYR A 23 16.55 -8.91 12.01
N GLY A 24 17.73 -8.26 12.02
CA GLY A 24 18.28 -7.55 13.18
C GLY A 24 17.40 -6.36 13.57
N ILE A 25 16.94 -5.58 12.60
CA ILE A 25 16.04 -4.44 12.83
C ILE A 25 14.66 -4.91 13.32
N THR A 26 14.11 -5.99 12.75
CA THR A 26 12.80 -6.52 13.15
C THR A 26 12.85 -7.25 14.49
N LYS A 27 13.97 -7.89 14.85
CA LYS A 27 14.13 -8.58 16.13
C LYS A 27 14.57 -7.65 17.27
N ASN A 28 15.27 -6.57 16.97
CA ASN A 28 15.66 -5.57 17.94
C ASN A 28 14.51 -4.58 18.21
N ARG A 29 13.53 -5.03 19.00
CA ARG A 29 12.44 -4.20 19.57
C ARG A 29 12.92 -2.95 20.29
N LEU A 30 14.23 -2.78 20.49
CA LEU A 30 14.85 -1.62 21.14
C LEU A 30 14.70 -0.33 20.32
N PHE A 31 14.54 -0.41 19.00
CA PHE A 31 14.29 0.77 18.15
C PHE A 31 12.78 1.06 17.94
N TYR A 32 11.92 0.12 18.27
CA TYR A 32 10.46 0.30 18.27
C TYR A 32 9.94 0.37 19.70
N LYS A 33 10.40 1.36 20.47
CA LYS A 33 9.63 1.77 21.63
C LYS A 33 8.37 2.43 21.08
N LYS A 34 7.32 1.61 20.99
CA LYS A 34 5.98 2.03 20.61
C LYS A 34 5.54 3.04 21.66
N THR A 35 5.81 4.31 21.40
CA THR A 35 5.17 5.38 22.16
C THR A 35 3.74 5.41 21.67
N ASP A 36 2.77 5.38 22.57
CA ASP A 36 1.37 5.52 22.20
C ASP A 36 1.19 6.84 21.46
N LEU A 37 0.51 6.78 20.32
CA LEU A 37 0.12 7.96 19.59
C LEU A 37 -1.12 8.55 20.29
N ILE A 38 -0.91 9.61 21.09
CA ILE A 38 -1.97 10.30 21.81
C ILE A 38 -2.22 11.65 21.14
N LEU A 39 -3.43 11.83 20.59
CA LEU A 39 -3.89 13.07 19.98
C LEU A 39 -5.14 13.54 20.73
N GLN A 40 -5.16 14.81 21.17
CA GLN A 40 -6.28 15.40 21.91
C GLN A 40 -6.76 14.57 23.12
N GLY A 41 -5.83 13.90 23.80
CA GLY A 41 -6.15 13.02 24.93
C GLY A 41 -6.68 11.64 24.57
N GLN A 42 -6.86 11.34 23.29
CA GLN A 42 -7.28 10.04 22.80
C GLN A 42 -6.07 9.22 22.31
N THR A 43 -5.99 7.96 22.72
CA THR A 43 -4.99 7.01 22.22
C THR A 43 -5.40 6.47 20.88
N TYR A 44 -4.55 6.67 19.87
CA TYR A 44 -4.73 6.14 18.52
C TYR A 44 -4.04 4.79 18.40
N THR A 45 -4.76 3.80 17.93
CA THR A 45 -4.16 2.52 17.53
C THR A 45 -3.45 2.71 16.18
N VAL A 46 -2.20 2.30 16.09
CA VAL A 46 -1.43 2.39 14.84
C VAL A 46 -1.76 1.21 13.95
N TYR A 47 -2.18 1.51 12.73
CA TYR A 47 -2.51 0.54 11.69
C TYR A 47 -1.52 0.63 10.53
N GLY A 48 -1.26 -0.52 9.90
CA GLY A 48 -0.48 -0.61 8.67
C GLY A 48 -1.34 -1.16 7.53
N GLY A 49 -0.94 -0.85 6.29
CA GLY A 49 -1.62 -1.34 5.08
C GLY A 49 -0.86 -0.96 3.83
N GLY A 50 -1.49 -1.14 2.66
CA GLY A 50 -0.87 -0.75 1.39
C GLY A 50 -0.75 0.77 1.25
N GLN A 51 0.22 1.21 0.47
CA GLN A 51 0.43 2.64 0.14
C GLN A 51 -0.48 3.16 -1.00
N TRP A 52 -1.29 2.29 -1.59
CA TRP A 52 -2.18 2.63 -2.71
C TRP A 52 -3.59 2.91 -2.18
N HIS A 53 -4.06 4.13 -2.38
CA HIS A 53 -5.33 4.58 -1.84
C HIS A 53 -6.22 5.18 -2.94
N ALA A 54 -7.53 4.95 -2.83
CA ALA A 54 -8.56 5.77 -3.45
C ALA A 54 -9.38 6.39 -2.31
N LEU A 55 -9.33 7.70 -2.17
CA LEU A 55 -9.90 8.41 -1.03
C LEU A 55 -11.09 9.26 -1.51
N THR A 56 -12.15 9.28 -0.71
CA THR A 56 -13.21 10.26 -0.93
C THR A 56 -12.72 11.65 -0.56
N HIS A 57 -13.27 12.68 -1.20
CA HIS A 57 -12.96 14.08 -0.86
C HIS A 57 -13.21 14.37 0.63
N ALA A 58 -14.32 13.84 1.18
CA ALA A 58 -14.66 14.05 2.59
C ALA A 58 -13.59 13.49 3.53
N PHE A 59 -13.07 12.28 3.27
CA PHE A 59 -12.00 11.71 4.08
C PHE A 59 -10.68 12.45 3.88
N ALA A 60 -10.36 12.86 2.65
CA ALA A 60 -9.15 13.63 2.37
C ALA A 60 -9.15 14.97 3.12
N SER A 61 -10.28 15.69 3.12
CA SER A 61 -10.43 16.93 3.89
C SER A 61 -10.29 16.72 5.39
N TYR A 62 -10.96 15.70 5.95
CA TYR A 62 -10.82 15.34 7.35
C TYR A 62 -9.36 15.03 7.73
N MET A 63 -8.66 14.30 6.89
CA MET A 63 -7.26 13.94 7.10
C MET A 63 -6.37 15.19 7.10
N MET A 64 -6.58 16.11 6.17
CA MET A 64 -5.81 17.37 6.12
C MET A 64 -6.07 18.23 7.36
N ASP A 65 -7.32 18.40 7.76
CA ASP A 65 -7.69 19.15 8.97
C ASP A 65 -7.05 18.52 10.22
N LEU A 66 -7.03 17.19 10.31
CA LEU A 66 -6.40 16.50 11.42
C LEU A 66 -4.87 16.70 11.43
N ILE A 67 -4.21 16.67 10.27
CA ILE A 67 -2.78 16.90 10.12
C ILE A 67 -2.43 18.34 10.53
N ASP A 68 -3.20 19.33 10.09
CA ASP A 68 -2.96 20.73 10.36
C ASP A 68 -3.18 21.07 11.84
N THR A 69 -4.17 20.45 12.48
CA THR A 69 -4.50 20.68 13.89
C THR A 69 -3.67 19.85 14.86
N GLN A 70 -3.07 18.73 14.41
CA GLN A 70 -2.32 17.78 15.22
C GLN A 70 -0.92 17.51 14.68
N PRO A 71 0.02 18.47 14.76
CA PRO A 71 1.38 18.32 14.22
C PRO A 71 2.15 17.14 14.83
N LYS A 72 1.78 16.67 16.02
CA LYS A 72 2.30 15.45 16.64
C LYS A 72 2.09 14.20 15.78
N LEU A 73 1.03 14.17 14.97
CA LEU A 73 0.75 13.08 14.06
C LEU A 73 1.89 12.88 13.05
N LEU A 74 2.26 13.94 12.33
CA LEU A 74 3.37 13.88 11.37
C LEU A 74 4.70 13.59 12.06
N THR A 75 4.98 14.23 13.21
CA THR A 75 6.21 13.99 13.98
C THR A 75 6.34 12.53 14.37
N TYR A 76 5.24 11.87 14.77
CA TYR A 76 5.24 10.44 15.10
C TYR A 76 5.64 9.58 13.91
N PHE A 77 5.11 9.86 12.72
CA PHE A 77 5.38 9.05 11.53
C PHE A 77 6.70 9.39 10.82
N GLN A 78 7.31 10.56 11.04
CA GLN A 78 8.61 10.92 10.47
C GLN A 78 9.72 9.91 10.78
N THR A 79 9.65 9.25 11.94
CA THR A 79 10.64 8.25 12.38
C THR A 79 10.13 6.82 12.25
N SER A 80 8.94 6.61 11.70
CA SER A 80 8.34 5.29 11.52
C SER A 80 8.92 4.56 10.30
N TYR A 81 8.92 3.24 10.36
CA TYR A 81 9.19 2.41 9.19
C TYR A 81 7.96 2.46 8.25
N ALA A 82 8.18 2.78 6.96
CA ALA A 82 7.13 2.88 5.96
C ALA A 82 5.95 3.80 6.39
N PRO A 83 6.19 5.10 6.62
CA PRO A 83 5.16 6.03 7.08
C PRO A 83 3.97 6.17 6.12
N ASP A 84 4.21 6.00 4.82
CA ASP A 84 3.22 5.97 3.75
C ASP A 84 2.26 4.77 3.83
N GLU A 85 2.70 3.68 4.43
CA GLU A 85 1.89 2.47 4.67
C GLU A 85 1.17 2.50 6.03
N MET A 86 1.44 3.50 6.88
CA MET A 86 0.91 3.55 8.24
C MET A 86 0.04 4.77 8.51
N LEU A 87 0.40 5.95 8.02
CA LEU A 87 -0.28 7.21 8.33
C LEU A 87 -1.75 7.18 7.94
N PHE A 88 -2.04 6.87 6.67
CA PHE A 88 -3.40 6.86 6.13
C PHE A 88 -4.29 5.85 6.84
N GLN A 89 -3.79 4.64 7.06
CA GLN A 89 -4.52 3.57 7.75
C GLN A 89 -4.79 3.95 9.20
N THR A 90 -3.81 4.55 9.87
CA THR A 90 -3.99 4.99 11.26
C THR A 90 -5.04 6.07 11.36
N ILE A 91 -5.04 7.07 10.49
CA ILE A 91 -6.08 8.10 10.49
C ILE A 91 -7.45 7.48 10.19
N LEU A 92 -7.55 6.65 9.15
CA LEU A 92 -8.81 6.04 8.72
C LEU A 92 -9.47 5.24 9.85
N PHE A 93 -8.72 4.30 10.44
CA PHE A 93 -9.28 3.37 11.42
C PHE A 93 -9.46 3.94 12.83
N ASN A 94 -8.98 5.17 13.10
CA ASN A 94 -9.30 5.93 14.30
C ASN A 94 -10.29 7.09 14.03
N SER A 95 -10.92 7.14 12.87
CA SER A 95 -11.83 8.21 12.44
C SER A 95 -13.28 7.71 12.32
N PRO A 96 -14.25 8.63 12.17
CA PRO A 96 -15.64 8.28 11.83
C PRO A 96 -15.78 7.56 10.48
N PHE A 97 -14.76 7.58 9.62
CA PHE A 97 -14.76 6.91 8.31
C PHE A 97 -14.38 5.44 8.37
N ARG A 98 -14.07 4.91 9.55
CA ARG A 98 -13.61 3.54 9.76
C ARG A 98 -14.45 2.47 9.03
N ASP A 99 -15.75 2.62 9.06
CA ASP A 99 -16.70 1.64 8.50
C ASP A 99 -17.09 1.97 7.04
N HIS A 100 -16.54 3.04 6.47
CA HIS A 100 -16.77 3.48 5.10
C HIS A 100 -15.67 2.98 4.15
N THR A 101 -15.09 1.82 4.43
CA THR A 101 -14.07 1.22 3.57
C THR A 101 -14.70 0.26 2.57
N PHE A 102 -14.03 0.06 1.43
CA PHE A 102 -14.50 -0.84 0.38
C PHE A 102 -14.79 -2.27 0.89
N LYS A 103 -14.03 -2.76 1.85
CA LYS A 103 -14.19 -4.08 2.48
C LYS A 103 -14.50 -3.99 3.97
N LYS A 104 -15.34 -3.08 4.38
CA LYS A 104 -15.83 -2.92 5.77
C LYS A 104 -14.94 -3.53 6.85
N GLY A 105 -14.09 -2.72 7.46
CA GLY A 105 -13.36 -3.08 8.67
C GLY A 105 -11.90 -3.49 8.48
N VAL A 106 -11.27 -3.73 9.62
CA VAL A 106 -9.88 -4.19 9.72
C VAL A 106 -9.88 -5.71 9.63
N GLU A 107 -9.61 -6.26 8.47
CA GLU A 107 -9.24 -7.66 8.40
C GLU A 107 -7.77 -7.78 8.81
N ALA A 108 -7.52 -8.30 10.00
CA ALA A 108 -6.20 -8.75 10.41
C ALA A 108 -5.85 -10.05 9.67
N ALA A 109 -5.72 -9.98 8.36
CA ALA A 109 -5.28 -11.11 7.57
C ALA A 109 -3.75 -11.11 7.52
N TYR A 110 -3.15 -12.05 8.18
CA TYR A 110 -1.79 -12.49 7.86
C TYR A 110 -1.83 -13.17 6.49
N VAL A 111 -0.97 -12.81 5.66
CA VAL A 111 -0.97 -12.79 4.25
C VAL A 111 -0.38 -14.05 3.65
N ASP A 112 -1.19 -14.99 3.36
CA ASP A 112 -0.92 -15.89 2.24
C ASP A 112 -1.64 -15.43 0.95
N ASP A 113 -2.52 -14.41 1.06
CA ASP A 113 -3.32 -13.93 -0.04
C ASP A 113 -3.13 -12.42 -0.26
N ILE A 114 -2.14 -12.07 -1.07
CA ILE A 114 -1.84 -10.70 -1.46
C ILE A 114 -3.04 -10.00 -2.14
N HIS A 115 -3.98 -10.76 -2.71
CA HIS A 115 -5.18 -10.24 -3.33
C HIS A 115 -6.16 -9.65 -2.31
N ARG A 116 -6.11 -10.09 -1.05
CA ARG A 116 -6.92 -9.51 0.03
C ARG A 116 -6.42 -8.14 0.49
N TRP A 117 -5.15 -7.83 0.25
CA TRP A 117 -4.54 -6.57 0.65
C TRP A 117 -4.76 -5.45 -0.35
N THR A 118 -5.21 -5.78 -1.53
CA THR A 118 -5.33 -4.88 -2.66
C THR A 118 -6.77 -4.79 -3.13
N ALA A 119 -7.68 -4.45 -2.19
CA ALA A 119 -9.10 -4.35 -2.52
C ALA A 119 -9.40 -3.41 -3.70
N LEU A 120 -8.52 -2.43 -3.94
CA LEU A 120 -8.71 -1.44 -5.00
C LEU A 120 -7.99 -1.79 -6.30
N HIS A 121 -7.02 -2.72 -6.27
CA HIS A 121 -6.28 -3.08 -7.47
C HIS A 121 -5.93 -4.57 -7.49
N VAL A 122 -5.84 -5.10 -8.68
CA VAL A 122 -5.37 -6.47 -8.90
C VAL A 122 -3.89 -6.48 -9.26
N MET A 123 -3.19 -7.51 -8.78
CA MET A 123 -1.79 -7.76 -9.09
C MET A 123 -1.61 -9.20 -9.53
N LYS A 124 -0.83 -9.39 -10.59
CA LYS A 124 -0.41 -10.71 -11.06
C LYS A 124 0.94 -11.03 -10.44
N ILE A 125 1.01 -12.07 -9.62
CA ILE A 125 2.24 -12.48 -8.94
C ILE A 125 2.75 -13.75 -9.62
N ASN A 126 4.03 -13.77 -9.98
CA ASN A 126 4.67 -14.94 -10.56
C ASN A 126 5.13 -15.94 -9.47
N ALA A 127 5.60 -17.10 -9.90
CA ALA A 127 6.09 -18.15 -9.01
C ALA A 127 7.28 -17.73 -8.11
N TYR A 128 7.92 -16.60 -8.40
CA TYR A 128 9.02 -16.03 -7.62
C TYR A 128 8.55 -14.94 -6.63
N GLY A 129 7.24 -14.72 -6.51
CA GLY A 129 6.68 -13.68 -5.65
C GLY A 129 6.83 -12.25 -6.21
N GLU A 130 7.12 -12.10 -7.51
CA GLU A 130 7.29 -10.79 -8.14
C GLU A 130 6.03 -10.38 -8.90
N VAL A 131 5.75 -9.07 -8.93
CA VAL A 131 4.63 -8.53 -9.69
C VAL A 131 4.93 -8.62 -11.18
N SER A 132 4.15 -9.43 -11.91
CA SER A 132 4.24 -9.60 -13.36
C SER A 132 3.40 -8.57 -14.10
N PRO A 133 3.79 -8.18 -15.33
CA PRO A 133 2.96 -7.34 -16.17
C PRO A 133 1.71 -8.08 -16.65
N TYR A 134 0.63 -7.33 -16.84
CA TYR A 134 -0.55 -7.79 -17.56
C TYR A 134 -0.35 -7.63 -19.06
N SER A 135 -0.87 -8.58 -19.83
CA SER A 135 -0.88 -8.58 -21.29
C SER A 135 -2.33 -8.64 -21.82
N ASN A 136 -2.51 -8.58 -23.13
CA ASN A 136 -3.84 -8.70 -23.74
C ASN A 136 -4.57 -10.01 -23.40
N ASP A 137 -3.84 -11.08 -23.07
CA ASP A 137 -4.44 -12.35 -22.64
C ASP A 137 -5.17 -12.22 -21.29
N ASP A 138 -4.80 -11.25 -20.48
CA ASP A 138 -5.39 -11.00 -19.17
C ASP A 138 -6.66 -10.12 -19.24
N TYR A 139 -7.05 -9.66 -20.44
CA TYR A 139 -8.18 -8.74 -20.63
C TYR A 139 -9.48 -9.21 -19.99
N ALA A 140 -9.88 -10.46 -20.24
CA ALA A 140 -11.13 -11.02 -19.71
C ALA A 140 -11.13 -11.06 -18.18
N TYR A 141 -9.99 -11.36 -17.57
CA TYR A 141 -9.80 -11.34 -16.12
C TYR A 141 -9.94 -9.91 -15.56
N LEU A 142 -9.30 -8.93 -16.18
CA LEU A 142 -9.38 -7.54 -15.74
C LEU A 142 -10.80 -6.98 -15.89
N LYS A 143 -11.46 -7.30 -16.99
CA LYS A 143 -12.84 -6.88 -17.26
C LYS A 143 -13.84 -7.45 -16.25
N ALA A 144 -13.64 -8.67 -15.78
CA ALA A 144 -14.46 -9.30 -14.76
C ALA A 144 -14.12 -8.85 -13.33
N SER A 145 -13.02 -8.12 -13.17
CA SER A 145 -12.56 -7.64 -11.86
C SER A 145 -13.41 -6.45 -11.38
N GLU A 146 -13.71 -6.43 -10.08
CA GLU A 146 -14.31 -5.27 -9.41
C GLU A 146 -13.28 -4.22 -8.97
N ALA A 147 -11.99 -4.48 -9.19
CA ALA A 147 -10.92 -3.57 -8.80
C ALA A 147 -10.88 -2.33 -9.70
N LEU A 148 -10.63 -1.17 -9.10
CA LEU A 148 -10.56 0.10 -9.83
C LEU A 148 -9.23 0.27 -10.59
N PHE A 149 -8.21 -0.48 -10.23
CA PHE A 149 -6.86 -0.36 -10.78
C PHE A 149 -6.26 -1.75 -11.02
N PHE A 150 -5.31 -1.82 -11.91
CA PHE A 150 -4.45 -2.99 -12.04
C PHE A 150 -2.97 -2.61 -12.07
N ARG A 151 -2.12 -3.52 -11.69
CA ARG A 151 -0.68 -3.36 -11.63
C ARG A 151 0.03 -4.69 -11.91
N LYS A 152 1.05 -4.68 -12.78
CA LYS A 152 1.68 -3.53 -13.42
C LYS A 152 1.43 -3.56 -14.95
N ALA A 153 1.34 -2.39 -15.54
CA ALA A 153 1.45 -2.22 -16.98
C ALA A 153 2.93 -1.94 -17.33
N VAL A 154 3.41 -2.52 -18.43
CA VAL A 154 4.79 -2.35 -18.92
C VAL A 154 4.73 -2.15 -20.42
N SER A 155 5.36 -1.09 -20.92
CA SER A 155 5.44 -0.81 -22.34
C SER A 155 6.07 -1.97 -23.11
N GLY A 156 5.53 -2.27 -24.29
CA GLY A 156 5.90 -3.42 -25.12
C GLY A 156 5.24 -4.74 -24.72
N ILE A 157 4.62 -4.81 -23.53
CA ILE A 157 3.87 -6.01 -23.07
C ILE A 157 2.39 -5.70 -22.91
N SER A 158 2.08 -4.55 -22.35
CA SER A 158 0.71 -4.18 -21.94
C SER A 158 0.03 -3.22 -22.94
N ASP A 159 0.71 -2.75 -23.95
CA ASP A 159 0.22 -1.67 -24.84
C ASP A 159 -1.12 -2.07 -25.49
N THR A 160 -1.19 -3.23 -26.13
CA THR A 160 -2.44 -3.71 -26.75
C THR A 160 -3.59 -3.89 -25.73
N LEU A 161 -3.27 -4.27 -24.50
CA LEU A 161 -4.26 -4.36 -23.41
C LEU A 161 -4.78 -2.98 -23.05
N ILE A 162 -3.90 -1.99 -22.93
CA ILE A 162 -4.27 -0.62 -22.60
C ILE A 162 -5.14 -0.03 -23.69
N ASP A 163 -4.70 -0.11 -24.96
CA ASP A 163 -5.45 0.39 -26.10
C ASP A 163 -6.89 -0.16 -26.12
N ARG A 164 -7.01 -1.46 -25.90
CA ARG A 164 -8.32 -2.13 -25.88
C ARG A 164 -9.20 -1.69 -24.70
N LEU A 165 -8.62 -1.48 -23.53
CA LEU A 165 -9.36 -0.97 -22.36
C LEU A 165 -9.81 0.47 -22.58
N GLU A 166 -8.97 1.31 -23.19
CA GLU A 166 -9.29 2.69 -23.53
C GLU A 166 -10.41 2.79 -24.56
N GLU A 167 -10.34 2.01 -25.63
CA GLU A 167 -11.39 1.96 -26.66
C GLU A 167 -12.76 1.64 -26.06
N GLU A 168 -12.83 0.64 -25.17
CA GLU A 168 -14.09 0.31 -24.51
C GLU A 168 -14.58 1.38 -23.54
N PHE A 169 -13.67 2.01 -22.80
CA PHE A 169 -14.02 3.09 -21.87
C PHE A 169 -14.64 4.27 -22.61
N TYR A 170 -14.03 4.67 -23.72
CA TYR A 170 -14.57 5.75 -24.55
C TYR A 170 -15.88 5.36 -25.24
N ALA A 171 -16.01 4.13 -25.73
CA ALA A 171 -17.24 3.64 -26.32
C ALA A 171 -18.42 3.60 -25.32
N ALA A 172 -18.15 3.34 -24.05
CA ALA A 172 -19.15 3.31 -22.99
C ALA A 172 -19.53 4.71 -22.46
N SER A 173 -18.76 5.76 -22.83
CA SER A 173 -18.95 7.14 -22.36
C SER A 173 -19.78 8.00 -23.33
N ILE A 174 -20.17 7.45 -24.48
CA ILE A 174 -21.02 8.07 -25.52
C ILE A 174 -22.42 7.48 -25.45
#